data_244e4f76ca126357638f6c408d9981bc
#
_entry.id   244e4f76ca126357638f6c408d9981bc
#
_cell.length_a   1.000
_cell.length_b   1.000
_cell.length_c   1.000
_cell.angle_alpha   90.00
_cell.angle_beta   90.00
_cell.angle_gamma   90.00
#
_symmetry.space_group_name_H-M   'P 1'
#
loop_
_entity.id
_entity.type
_entity.pdbx_description
1 polymer ?
#
loop_
_entity_poly.entity_id
_entity_poly.type
_entity_poly.pdbx_seq_one_letter_code
_entity_poly.pdbx_strand_id
1 'polypeptide(L)'
;MATGLRCDGAARQRERGLIVKSDIEAVVRSADLAGWKPVEVEYGTRSFPVLVPGDSRILEMNEVAPLRDPGARMRAALNAPIGSRTLPVILLSKGKPASELTVCITTSDITRPVPYKGDSGILPPLLALLHGAGIRRENVTLIVGTGTHRPSSPAEKVTMFGEDVVAHYRIVDHSCDDAAALVDIGRTASGTEIWINRTFYEADVKIATALVESHFMAGASGGRKAVCPALVSRKTIERFHSAQFLDSPLATNLVLEGNPCHEEALEIAKRCGVDFIVNTVLNRRLQLLEVFAGDLVLAHAKAVELLRSVVAVPLDEEYDVVLTHGGYVGINHYQIAKAAVNALPVVRPGGTIILAACERDDDPIGPLTYRTLLHLLKLQGPRGYMSALLNPGWVFTKDQWEPQMWAKVLDKVGEEGLVYCSAVLSPKEHLIVPGRAGWDYLPADAPEDEMTRARTMLQNAIVYAVKNPRRRGAVPRVAFIKEGPYAVPVRTPAAVRHEAQLISG
;
A
#
# COMPACT_ATOMS: atom_id res chain seq x y z
N MET A 1 -44.29 24.43 -17.29
CA MET A 1 -44.48 23.62 -16.07
C MET A 1 -43.24 22.75 -15.82
N ALA A 2 -42.07 23.35 -15.57
CA ALA A 2 -40.81 22.58 -15.35
C ALA A 2 -40.02 23.04 -14.10
N THR A 3 -40.59 23.91 -13.27
CA THR A 3 -39.92 24.51 -12.10
C THR A 3 -40.30 23.89 -10.74
N GLY A 4 -41.31 23.01 -10.69
CA GLY A 4 -41.80 22.43 -9.43
C GLY A 4 -41.08 21.18 -8.92
N LEU A 5 -40.39 20.44 -9.81
CA LEU A 5 -39.81 19.12 -9.45
C LEU A 5 -38.41 19.17 -8.78
N ARG A 6 -37.69 20.29 -8.91
CA ARG A 6 -36.34 20.42 -8.34
C ARG A 6 -36.33 20.77 -6.85
N CYS A 7 -37.34 21.52 -6.36
CA CYS A 7 -37.42 21.87 -4.93
C CYS A 7 -37.80 20.69 -4.04
N ASP A 8 -38.57 19.74 -4.56
CA ASP A 8 -39.08 18.57 -3.81
C ASP A 8 -37.98 17.55 -3.49
N GLY A 9 -36.98 17.41 -4.36
CA GLY A 9 -35.86 16.49 -4.17
C GLY A 9 -34.92 16.92 -3.03
N ALA A 10 -34.58 18.20 -2.95
CA ALA A 10 -33.71 18.73 -1.90
C ALA A 10 -34.40 18.71 -0.51
N ALA A 11 -35.72 18.98 -0.46
CA ALA A 11 -36.51 18.87 0.77
C ALA A 11 -36.52 17.42 1.29
N ARG A 12 -36.79 16.44 0.44
CA ARG A 12 -36.78 15.00 0.79
C ARG A 12 -35.39 14.50 1.20
N GLN A 13 -34.31 15.03 0.62
CA GLN A 13 -32.95 14.71 1.04
C GLN A 13 -32.64 15.28 2.43
N ARG A 14 -33.09 16.50 2.73
CA ARG A 14 -32.95 17.12 4.07
C ARG A 14 -33.73 16.35 5.14
N GLU A 15 -34.95 15.87 4.83
CA GLU A 15 -35.75 15.04 5.72
C GLU A 15 -35.07 13.71 6.05
N ARG A 16 -34.27 13.17 5.14
CA ARG A 16 -33.44 11.98 5.35
C ARG A 16 -32.09 12.26 6.03
N GLY A 17 -31.82 13.50 6.43
CA GLY A 17 -30.54 13.89 7.02
C GLY A 17 -29.38 13.98 6.03
N LEU A 18 -29.64 13.82 4.73
CA LEU A 18 -28.60 13.89 3.69
C LEU A 18 -28.11 15.33 3.50
N ILE A 19 -26.81 15.46 3.24
CA ILE A 19 -26.17 16.73 2.96
C ILE A 19 -26.55 17.16 1.53
N VAL A 20 -27.04 18.39 1.33
CA VAL A 20 -27.37 18.93 0.01
C VAL A 20 -26.38 20.01 -0.42
N LYS A 21 -26.14 20.12 -1.72
CA LYS A 21 -25.14 21.04 -2.31
C LYS A 21 -25.34 22.48 -1.88
N SER A 22 -26.58 22.97 -1.81
CA SER A 22 -26.88 24.31 -1.36
C SER A 22 -26.47 24.62 0.09
N ASP A 23 -26.51 23.61 0.97
CA ASP A 23 -26.08 23.78 2.35
C ASP A 23 -24.53 23.89 2.41
N ILE A 24 -23.82 23.12 1.57
CA ILE A 24 -22.36 23.23 1.42
C ILE A 24 -21.98 24.64 0.95
N GLU A 25 -22.59 25.11 -0.13
CA GLU A 25 -22.33 26.44 -0.70
C GLU A 25 -22.58 27.56 0.32
N ALA A 26 -23.66 27.48 1.09
CA ALA A 26 -23.97 28.46 2.13
C ALA A 26 -22.88 28.50 3.22
N VAL A 27 -22.45 27.35 3.72
CA VAL A 27 -21.37 27.23 4.73
C VAL A 27 -20.05 27.78 4.18
N VAL A 28 -19.66 27.38 2.97
CA VAL A 28 -18.41 27.83 2.34
C VAL A 28 -18.36 29.32 2.12
N ARG A 29 -19.46 29.93 1.61
CA ARG A 29 -19.54 31.40 1.37
C ARG A 29 -19.48 32.21 2.65
N SER A 30 -20.04 31.73 3.75
CA SER A 30 -20.09 32.45 5.03
C SER A 30 -18.87 32.18 5.92
N ALA A 31 -17.96 31.31 5.51
CA ALA A 31 -16.85 30.87 6.36
C ALA A 31 -15.80 31.98 6.55
N ASP A 32 -15.52 32.31 7.80
CA ASP A 32 -14.33 33.09 8.16
C ASP A 32 -13.14 32.13 8.34
N LEU A 33 -12.08 32.38 7.57
CA LEU A 33 -10.82 31.60 7.59
C LEU A 33 -9.68 32.35 8.30
N ALA A 34 -9.98 33.38 9.07
CA ALA A 34 -8.97 34.03 9.91
C ALA A 34 -8.32 33.02 10.85
N GLY A 35 -6.98 33.08 10.93
CA GLY A 35 -6.20 32.14 11.74
C GLY A 35 -5.97 30.75 11.11
N TRP A 36 -6.44 30.52 9.88
CA TRP A 36 -6.08 29.30 9.14
C TRP A 36 -4.66 29.40 8.57
N LYS A 37 -3.99 28.26 8.40
CA LYS A 37 -2.64 28.15 7.84
C LYS A 37 -2.63 27.33 6.56
N PRO A 38 -1.74 27.63 5.59
CA PRO A 38 -1.59 26.85 4.38
C PRO A 38 -0.85 25.52 4.70
N VAL A 39 -1.27 24.46 4.00
CA VAL A 39 -0.54 23.17 3.91
C VAL A 39 -0.49 22.76 2.45
N GLU A 40 0.65 22.19 2.03
CA GLU A 40 0.84 21.66 0.68
C GLU A 40 0.28 20.26 0.56
N VAL A 41 -0.62 20.05 -0.39
CA VAL A 41 -1.21 18.74 -0.70
C VAL A 41 -0.65 18.23 -2.02
N GLU A 42 -0.01 17.07 -1.99
CA GLU A 42 0.47 16.41 -3.20
C GLU A 42 -0.70 15.87 -4.03
N TYR A 43 -0.68 16.13 -5.33
CA TYR A 43 -1.69 15.71 -6.31
C TYR A 43 -1.01 15.17 -7.56
N GLY A 44 -0.72 13.88 -7.56
CA GLY A 44 0.13 13.23 -8.55
C GLY A 44 1.58 13.68 -8.44
N THR A 45 2.10 14.28 -9.51
CA THR A 45 3.48 14.83 -9.59
C THR A 45 3.54 16.32 -9.24
N ARG A 46 2.39 16.93 -8.92
CA ARG A 46 2.25 18.36 -8.58
C ARG A 46 1.75 18.50 -7.15
N SER A 47 1.71 19.71 -6.65
CA SER A 47 1.08 20.08 -5.38
C SER A 47 0.35 21.39 -5.49
N PHE A 48 -0.52 21.65 -4.52
CA PHE A 48 -1.19 22.94 -4.33
C PHE A 48 -1.45 23.21 -2.85
N PRO A 49 -1.45 24.48 -2.43
CA PRO A 49 -1.79 24.83 -1.05
C PRO A 49 -3.30 24.80 -0.83
N VAL A 50 -3.70 24.31 0.36
CA VAL A 50 -5.04 24.50 0.93
C VAL A 50 -4.90 25.05 2.35
N LEU A 51 -5.95 25.72 2.82
CA LEU A 51 -6.00 26.25 4.18
C LEU A 51 -6.64 25.24 5.13
N VAL A 52 -6.04 25.06 6.29
CA VAL A 52 -6.55 24.27 7.41
C VAL A 52 -6.55 25.12 8.68
N PRO A 53 -7.38 24.84 9.71
CA PRO A 53 -7.32 25.55 11.00
C PRO A 53 -5.89 25.65 11.53
N GLY A 54 -5.55 26.77 12.15
CA GLY A 54 -4.17 27.04 12.61
C GLY A 54 -3.63 26.04 13.64
N ASP A 55 -4.51 25.44 14.43
CA ASP A 55 -4.24 24.40 15.42
C ASP A 55 -4.21 22.98 14.85
N SER A 56 -4.43 22.80 13.54
CA SER A 56 -4.40 21.49 12.89
C SER A 56 -3.08 20.77 13.13
N ARG A 57 -3.16 19.48 13.50
CA ARG A 57 -2.01 18.60 13.66
C ARG A 57 -1.48 18.17 12.29
N ILE A 58 -0.20 18.38 12.03
CA ILE A 58 0.49 17.84 10.86
C ILE A 58 1.16 16.55 11.27
N LEU A 59 0.79 15.45 10.61
CA LEU A 59 1.38 14.13 10.77
C LEU A 59 2.38 13.92 9.64
N GLU A 60 3.65 13.90 9.97
CA GLU A 60 4.78 13.94 9.04
C GLU A 60 5.78 12.84 9.37
N MET A 61 6.30 12.18 8.34
CA MET A 61 7.35 11.16 8.46
C MET A 61 8.66 11.76 8.96
N ASN A 62 9.51 10.92 9.56
CA ASN A 62 10.85 11.34 9.92
C ASN A 62 11.74 11.44 8.68
N GLU A 63 12.51 12.52 8.58
CA GLU A 63 13.55 12.63 7.56
C GLU A 63 14.79 11.86 8.01
N VAL A 64 15.23 10.93 7.15
CA VAL A 64 16.48 10.18 7.32
C VAL A 64 17.37 10.46 6.13
N ALA A 65 18.63 10.82 6.39
CA ALA A 65 19.59 11.11 5.34
C ALA A 65 19.92 9.84 4.54
N PRO A 66 19.96 9.92 3.20
CA PRO A 66 20.36 8.80 2.37
C PRO A 66 21.83 8.43 2.55
N LEU A 67 22.16 7.20 2.20
CA LEU A 67 23.54 6.72 2.21
C LEU A 67 24.43 7.59 1.30
N ARG A 68 25.63 7.93 1.79
CA ARG A 68 26.63 8.69 0.99
C ARG A 68 27.28 7.83 -0.08
N ASP A 69 27.55 6.56 0.23
CA ASP A 69 28.11 5.57 -0.69
C ASP A 69 27.27 4.29 -0.65
N PRO A 70 26.18 4.24 -1.44
CA PRO A 70 25.30 3.08 -1.51
C PRO A 70 26.01 1.80 -1.97
N GLY A 71 26.96 1.94 -2.92
CA GLY A 71 27.69 0.80 -3.47
C GLY A 71 28.62 0.15 -2.44
N ALA A 72 29.36 0.94 -1.68
CA ALA A 72 30.19 0.41 -0.59
C ALA A 72 29.32 -0.26 0.48
N ARG A 73 28.19 0.36 0.83
CA ARG A 73 27.26 -0.22 1.83
C ARG A 73 26.63 -1.53 1.35
N MET A 74 26.27 -1.63 0.07
CA MET A 74 25.76 -2.87 -0.53
C MET A 74 26.80 -3.99 -0.41
N ARG A 75 28.05 -3.74 -0.81
CA ARG A 75 29.15 -4.72 -0.65
C ARG A 75 29.38 -5.09 0.81
N ALA A 76 29.37 -4.13 1.72
CA ALA A 76 29.53 -4.38 3.15
C ALA A 76 28.43 -5.28 3.71
N ALA A 77 27.15 -5.06 3.33
CA ALA A 77 26.03 -5.87 3.75
C ALA A 77 26.14 -7.33 3.27
N LEU A 78 26.60 -7.55 2.03
CA LEU A 78 26.81 -8.90 1.49
C LEU A 78 27.96 -9.65 2.18
N ASN A 79 28.99 -8.93 2.63
CA ASN A 79 30.16 -9.52 3.29
C ASN A 79 29.98 -9.70 4.81
N ALA A 80 29.06 -8.97 5.44
CA ALA A 80 28.74 -9.08 6.85
C ALA A 80 27.22 -9.27 7.04
N PRO A 81 26.68 -10.43 6.62
CA PRO A 81 25.23 -10.66 6.64
C PRO A 81 24.69 -10.82 8.05
N ILE A 82 23.46 -10.38 8.25
CA ILE A 82 22.75 -10.44 9.53
C ILE A 82 22.20 -11.85 9.76
N GLY A 83 22.61 -12.50 10.85
CA GLY A 83 22.07 -13.79 11.28
C GLY A 83 22.30 -14.95 10.29
N SER A 84 23.24 -14.79 9.35
CA SER A 84 23.54 -15.79 8.33
C SER A 84 25.05 -15.92 8.11
N ARG A 85 25.44 -17.03 7.52
CA ARG A 85 26.78 -17.18 6.93
C ARG A 85 26.86 -16.34 5.65
N THR A 86 28.07 -15.98 5.23
CA THR A 86 28.29 -15.32 3.94
C THR A 86 27.90 -16.23 2.78
N LEU A 87 27.53 -15.66 1.64
CA LEU A 87 27.16 -16.46 0.45
C LEU A 87 28.23 -17.46 0.04
N PRO A 88 29.55 -17.14 -0.01
CA PRO A 88 30.57 -18.15 -0.30
C PRO A 88 30.53 -19.35 0.65
N VAL A 89 30.29 -19.13 1.94
CA VAL A 89 30.18 -20.23 2.93
C VAL A 89 28.88 -21.04 2.73
N ILE A 90 27.78 -20.39 2.35
CA ILE A 90 26.54 -21.08 2.00
C ILE A 90 26.75 -21.96 0.76
N LEU A 91 27.38 -21.43 -0.29
CA LEU A 91 27.69 -22.18 -1.51
C LEU A 91 28.54 -23.44 -1.20
N LEU A 92 29.61 -23.31 -0.42
CA LEU A 92 30.44 -24.42 0.01
C LEU A 92 29.64 -25.49 0.77
N SER A 93 28.64 -25.11 1.54
CA SER A 93 27.82 -26.05 2.32
C SER A 93 26.82 -26.86 1.48
N LYS A 94 26.67 -26.59 0.19
CA LYS A 94 25.75 -27.30 -0.71
C LYS A 94 26.31 -28.67 -1.17
N GLY A 95 27.59 -28.97 -0.91
CA GLY A 95 28.18 -30.27 -1.21
C GLY A 95 28.40 -30.57 -2.69
N LYS A 96 28.32 -29.52 -3.55
CA LYS A 96 28.61 -29.59 -4.99
C LYS A 96 29.70 -28.58 -5.36
N PRO A 97 30.46 -28.81 -6.45
CA PRO A 97 31.31 -27.75 -7.00
C PRO A 97 30.50 -26.47 -7.31
N ALA A 98 31.05 -25.30 -7.00
CA ALA A 98 30.36 -24.02 -7.25
C ALA A 98 29.95 -23.88 -8.72
N SER A 99 30.77 -24.41 -9.65
CA SER A 99 30.47 -24.37 -11.08
C SER A 99 29.26 -25.22 -11.51
N GLU A 100 28.76 -26.10 -10.65
CA GLU A 100 27.58 -26.95 -10.91
C GLU A 100 26.34 -26.49 -10.14
N LEU A 101 26.51 -25.60 -9.16
CA LEU A 101 25.38 -25.06 -8.39
C LEU A 101 24.50 -24.15 -9.26
N THR A 102 23.21 -24.38 -9.15
CA THR A 102 22.19 -23.49 -9.70
C THR A 102 21.76 -22.46 -8.67
N VAL A 103 21.71 -21.19 -9.08
CA VAL A 103 21.32 -20.07 -8.24
C VAL A 103 20.05 -19.42 -8.82
N CYS A 104 19.04 -19.27 -7.99
CA CYS A 104 17.85 -18.51 -8.36
C CYS A 104 17.69 -17.27 -7.48
N ILE A 105 17.60 -16.10 -8.12
CA ILE A 105 17.43 -14.82 -7.47
C ILE A 105 16.03 -14.30 -7.77
N THR A 106 15.20 -14.07 -6.75
CA THR A 106 13.91 -13.40 -6.97
C THR A 106 14.10 -11.91 -7.09
N THR A 107 13.34 -11.29 -7.97
CA THR A 107 13.27 -9.84 -8.15
C THR A 107 11.82 -9.38 -8.12
N SER A 108 11.59 -8.11 -7.78
CA SER A 108 10.27 -7.50 -7.93
C SER A 108 10.02 -7.11 -9.39
N ASP A 109 8.75 -6.93 -9.75
CA ASP A 109 8.36 -6.35 -11.03
C ASP A 109 8.49 -4.82 -11.03
N ILE A 110 8.17 -4.19 -12.16
CA ILE A 110 8.28 -2.74 -12.36
C ILE A 110 7.43 -1.91 -11.40
N THR A 111 6.43 -2.51 -10.76
CA THR A 111 5.56 -1.80 -9.82
C THR A 111 6.26 -1.45 -8.48
N ARG A 112 7.46 -1.97 -8.27
CA ARG A 112 8.30 -1.69 -7.09
C ARG A 112 9.63 -1.07 -7.51
N PRO A 113 9.98 0.11 -7.00
CA PRO A 113 11.21 0.81 -7.37
C PRO A 113 12.44 0.23 -6.64
N VAL A 114 12.66 -1.09 -6.77
CA VAL A 114 13.84 -1.74 -6.18
C VAL A 114 15.09 -1.33 -6.96
N PRO A 115 16.18 -0.89 -6.31
CA PRO A 115 17.41 -0.52 -6.98
C PRO A 115 18.18 -1.78 -7.40
N TYR A 116 17.93 -2.30 -8.62
CA TYR A 116 18.61 -3.49 -9.13
C TYR A 116 19.89 -3.18 -9.90
N LYS A 117 19.99 -2.04 -10.58
CA LYS A 117 21.08 -1.68 -11.50
C LYS A 117 21.91 -0.49 -11.00
N GLY A 118 23.05 -0.27 -11.66
CA GLY A 118 23.97 0.83 -11.34
C GLY A 118 24.75 0.63 -10.04
N ASP A 119 25.50 1.63 -9.63
CA ASP A 119 26.44 1.56 -8.49
C ASP A 119 25.73 1.30 -7.14
N SER A 120 24.49 1.73 -7.03
CA SER A 120 23.63 1.52 -5.86
C SER A 120 22.80 0.23 -5.95
N GLY A 121 22.94 -0.53 -7.05
CA GLY A 121 22.10 -1.68 -7.37
C GLY A 121 22.45 -2.92 -6.58
N ILE A 122 21.43 -3.75 -6.34
CA ILE A 122 21.58 -5.05 -5.67
C ILE A 122 22.36 -6.02 -6.57
N LEU A 123 22.02 -6.09 -7.87
CA LEU A 123 22.51 -7.15 -8.75
C LEU A 123 24.03 -7.06 -9.05
N PRO A 124 24.63 -5.91 -9.36
CA PRO A 124 26.05 -5.87 -9.71
C PRO A 124 26.97 -6.47 -8.64
N PRO A 125 26.95 -6.08 -7.36
CA PRO A 125 27.81 -6.65 -6.35
C PRO A 125 27.39 -8.10 -5.96
N LEU A 126 26.11 -8.43 -6.01
CA LEU A 126 25.62 -9.78 -5.73
C LEU A 126 26.12 -10.78 -6.80
N LEU A 127 25.98 -10.45 -8.08
CA LEU A 127 26.45 -11.28 -9.19
C LEU A 127 27.97 -11.38 -9.20
N ALA A 128 28.70 -10.28 -8.94
CA ALA A 128 30.16 -10.31 -8.82
C ALA A 128 30.64 -11.25 -7.70
N LEU A 129 29.94 -11.25 -6.55
CA LEU A 129 30.26 -12.14 -5.43
C LEU A 129 29.98 -13.61 -5.77
N LEU A 130 28.89 -13.93 -6.46
CA LEU A 130 28.57 -15.29 -6.91
C LEU A 130 29.60 -15.81 -7.92
N HIS A 131 29.98 -14.99 -8.90
CA HIS A 131 31.01 -15.35 -9.89
C HIS A 131 32.39 -15.48 -9.27
N GLY A 132 32.75 -14.58 -8.36
CA GLY A 132 33.97 -14.68 -7.58
C GLY A 132 34.08 -15.96 -6.75
N ALA A 133 32.95 -16.52 -6.35
CA ALA A 133 32.85 -17.81 -5.66
C ALA A 133 32.78 -19.02 -6.61
N GLY A 134 32.84 -18.81 -7.93
CA GLY A 134 32.90 -19.87 -8.94
C GLY A 134 31.54 -20.26 -9.57
N ILE A 135 30.45 -19.57 -9.27
CA ILE A 135 29.17 -19.82 -9.94
C ILE A 135 29.26 -19.36 -11.40
N ARG A 136 28.86 -20.22 -12.32
CA ARG A 136 28.80 -19.89 -13.75
C ARG A 136 27.60 -19.00 -14.04
N ARG A 137 27.74 -18.12 -15.02
CA ARG A 137 26.68 -17.18 -15.43
C ARG A 137 25.39 -17.91 -15.89
N GLU A 138 25.54 -18.97 -16.68
CA GLU A 138 24.44 -19.79 -17.18
C GLU A 138 23.65 -20.51 -16.08
N ASN A 139 24.24 -20.66 -14.89
CA ASN A 139 23.60 -21.28 -13.74
C ASN A 139 22.83 -20.29 -12.85
N VAL A 140 22.87 -18.99 -13.18
CA VAL A 140 22.13 -17.96 -12.47
C VAL A 140 20.84 -17.63 -13.22
N THR A 141 19.69 -17.78 -12.56
CA THR A 141 18.39 -17.38 -13.08
C THR A 141 17.80 -16.28 -12.22
N LEU A 142 17.36 -15.19 -12.86
CA LEU A 142 16.53 -14.16 -12.23
C LEU A 142 15.07 -14.50 -12.43
N ILE A 143 14.26 -14.50 -11.36
CA ILE A 143 12.81 -14.66 -11.47
C ILE A 143 12.13 -13.37 -11.03
N VAL A 144 11.36 -12.77 -11.94
CA VAL A 144 10.50 -11.64 -11.61
C VAL A 144 9.25 -12.16 -10.91
N GLY A 145 9.10 -11.79 -9.66
CA GLY A 145 7.97 -12.20 -8.80
C GLY A 145 6.72 -11.35 -9.09
N THR A 146 5.96 -11.76 -10.10
CA THR A 146 4.77 -11.05 -10.58
C THR A 146 3.52 -11.29 -9.74
N GLY A 147 3.47 -12.39 -8.99
CA GLY A 147 2.22 -12.79 -8.32
C GLY A 147 1.07 -12.96 -9.32
N THR A 148 0.04 -12.10 -9.23
CA THR A 148 -1.10 -12.04 -10.17
C THR A 148 -0.96 -10.92 -11.21
N HIS A 149 0.16 -10.20 -11.23
CA HIS A 149 0.43 -9.17 -12.23
C HIS A 149 0.75 -9.78 -13.59
N ARG A 150 0.72 -8.96 -14.65
CA ARG A 150 1.16 -9.36 -15.98
C ARG A 150 2.67 -9.60 -16.04
N PRO A 151 3.16 -10.36 -17.00
CA PRO A 151 4.59 -10.45 -17.26
C PRO A 151 5.20 -9.09 -17.64
N SER A 152 6.49 -8.93 -17.32
CA SER A 152 7.27 -7.74 -17.65
C SER A 152 7.58 -7.70 -19.15
N SER A 153 7.44 -6.53 -19.76
CA SER A 153 7.90 -6.32 -21.15
C SER A 153 9.43 -6.33 -21.23
N PRO A 154 10.01 -6.56 -22.43
CA PRO A 154 11.47 -6.46 -22.62
C PRO A 154 12.03 -5.10 -22.19
N ALA A 155 11.34 -4.01 -22.50
CA ALA A 155 11.74 -2.65 -22.12
C ALA A 155 11.72 -2.45 -20.58
N GLU A 156 10.74 -3.00 -19.89
CA GLU A 156 10.68 -2.98 -18.42
C GLU A 156 11.82 -3.76 -17.80
N LYS A 157 12.20 -4.92 -18.35
CA LYS A 157 13.36 -5.69 -17.89
C LYS A 157 14.67 -4.89 -18.01
N VAL A 158 14.86 -4.20 -19.13
CA VAL A 158 16.01 -3.30 -19.31
C VAL A 158 15.95 -2.13 -18.32
N THR A 159 14.76 -1.58 -18.08
CA THR A 159 14.57 -0.51 -17.11
C THR A 159 14.93 -0.97 -15.70
N MET A 160 14.53 -2.17 -15.29
CA MET A 160 14.80 -2.72 -13.97
C MET A 160 16.25 -3.17 -13.77
N PHE A 161 16.79 -3.93 -14.73
CA PHE A 161 18.04 -4.67 -14.53
C PHE A 161 19.23 -4.10 -15.30
N GLY A 162 19.00 -3.29 -16.34
CA GLY A 162 20.02 -2.80 -17.26
C GLY A 162 20.28 -3.77 -18.42
N GLU A 163 20.86 -3.23 -19.50
CA GLU A 163 21.12 -3.98 -20.75
C GLU A 163 22.07 -5.17 -20.52
N ASP A 164 23.14 -4.99 -19.74
CA ASP A 164 24.12 -6.04 -19.50
C ASP A 164 23.51 -7.28 -18.81
N VAL A 165 22.70 -7.07 -17.78
CA VAL A 165 22.03 -8.18 -17.09
C VAL A 165 21.02 -8.87 -18.00
N VAL A 166 20.24 -8.09 -18.75
CA VAL A 166 19.24 -8.64 -19.70
C VAL A 166 19.89 -9.43 -20.82
N ALA A 167 21.06 -8.99 -21.30
CA ALA A 167 21.78 -9.68 -22.40
C ALA A 167 22.45 -10.99 -21.95
N HIS A 168 22.83 -11.12 -20.70
CA HIS A 168 23.72 -12.19 -20.26
C HIS A 168 23.12 -13.18 -19.25
N TYR A 169 21.93 -12.92 -18.69
CA TYR A 169 21.31 -13.82 -17.69
C TYR A 169 19.94 -14.28 -18.14
N ARG A 170 19.58 -15.48 -17.73
CA ARG A 170 18.22 -15.99 -17.89
C ARG A 170 17.29 -15.21 -16.95
N ILE A 171 16.29 -14.53 -17.53
CA ILE A 171 15.28 -13.79 -16.78
C ILE A 171 13.90 -14.34 -17.16
N VAL A 172 13.18 -14.86 -16.18
CA VAL A 172 11.83 -15.40 -16.33
C VAL A 172 10.85 -14.65 -15.46
N ASP A 173 9.65 -14.41 -15.98
CA ASP A 173 8.55 -13.92 -15.16
C ASP A 173 7.82 -15.11 -14.54
N HIS A 174 7.43 -15.00 -13.29
CA HIS A 174 6.56 -15.97 -12.66
C HIS A 174 5.17 -15.94 -13.29
N SER A 175 4.50 -17.09 -13.37
CA SER A 175 3.09 -17.21 -13.73
C SER A 175 2.36 -18.03 -12.67
N CYS A 176 1.45 -17.41 -11.94
CA CYS A 176 0.68 -18.10 -10.90
C CYS A 176 -0.36 -19.09 -11.45
N ASP A 177 -0.61 -19.09 -12.77
CA ASP A 177 -1.59 -19.93 -13.46
C ASP A 177 -0.93 -21.06 -14.29
N ASP A 178 0.37 -21.03 -14.47
CA ASP A 178 1.09 -22.06 -15.22
C ASP A 178 1.40 -23.27 -14.31
N ALA A 179 0.51 -24.25 -14.32
CA ALA A 179 0.68 -25.45 -13.50
C ALA A 179 1.97 -26.23 -13.80
N ALA A 180 2.52 -26.15 -15.04
CA ALA A 180 3.77 -26.81 -15.40
C ALA A 180 4.99 -26.13 -14.77
N ALA A 181 4.91 -24.82 -14.53
CA ALA A 181 5.94 -24.04 -13.87
C ALA A 181 5.85 -24.08 -12.34
N LEU A 182 4.87 -24.77 -11.77
CA LEU A 182 4.65 -24.88 -10.33
C LEU A 182 4.97 -26.28 -9.80
N VAL A 183 5.31 -26.38 -8.53
CA VAL A 183 5.49 -27.63 -7.78
C VAL A 183 4.78 -27.55 -6.44
N ASP A 184 4.11 -28.63 -6.06
CA ASP A 184 3.46 -28.78 -4.76
C ASP A 184 4.53 -29.11 -3.69
N ILE A 185 4.57 -28.34 -2.61
CA ILE A 185 5.45 -28.57 -1.46
C ILE A 185 4.70 -28.78 -0.15
N GLY A 186 3.42 -29.18 -0.27
CA GLY A 186 2.56 -29.51 0.86
C GLY A 186 1.68 -28.36 1.32
N ARG A 187 1.39 -28.31 2.62
CA ARG A 187 0.46 -27.33 3.22
C ARG A 187 1.08 -26.62 4.40
N THR A 188 0.66 -25.38 4.63
CA THR A 188 0.95 -24.64 5.86
C THR A 188 0.18 -25.21 7.05
N ALA A 189 0.52 -24.75 8.25
CA ALA A 189 -0.22 -25.08 9.47
C ALA A 189 -1.69 -24.60 9.41
N SER A 190 -1.98 -23.50 8.70
CA SER A 190 -3.34 -22.99 8.44
C SER A 190 -4.11 -23.79 7.38
N GLY A 191 -3.48 -24.81 6.76
CA GLY A 191 -4.06 -25.67 5.72
C GLY A 191 -3.92 -25.13 4.29
N THR A 192 -3.23 -24.02 4.05
CA THR A 192 -3.00 -23.48 2.70
C THR A 192 -2.15 -24.42 1.85
N GLU A 193 -2.62 -24.80 0.68
CA GLU A 193 -1.83 -25.55 -0.31
C GLU A 193 -0.70 -24.65 -0.85
N ILE A 194 0.52 -25.18 -0.85
CA ILE A 194 1.71 -24.44 -1.29
C ILE A 194 2.17 -24.95 -2.63
N TRP A 195 1.74 -24.28 -3.70
CA TRP A 195 2.28 -24.46 -5.03
C TRP A 195 3.21 -23.30 -5.35
N ILE A 196 4.49 -23.59 -5.58
CA ILE A 196 5.54 -22.60 -5.77
C ILE A 196 6.23 -22.74 -7.11
N ASN A 197 6.84 -21.66 -7.60
CA ASN A 197 7.63 -21.66 -8.81
C ASN A 197 8.72 -22.75 -8.75
N ARG A 198 8.66 -23.71 -9.68
CA ARG A 198 9.56 -24.87 -9.76
C ARG A 198 11.02 -24.46 -9.90
N THR A 199 11.32 -23.50 -10.79
CA THR A 199 12.70 -23.04 -11.02
C THR A 199 13.33 -22.46 -9.75
N PHE A 200 12.53 -21.72 -8.94
CA PHE A 200 13.01 -21.22 -7.66
C PHE A 200 13.19 -22.35 -6.64
N TYR A 201 12.21 -23.23 -6.51
CA TYR A 201 12.23 -24.27 -5.50
C TYR A 201 13.35 -25.29 -5.72
N GLU A 202 13.59 -25.69 -6.99
CA GLU A 202 14.59 -26.71 -7.37
C GLU A 202 16.01 -26.15 -7.45
N ALA A 203 16.21 -24.83 -7.39
CA ALA A 203 17.56 -24.26 -7.35
C ALA A 203 18.32 -24.66 -6.09
N ASP A 204 19.62 -24.94 -6.25
CA ASP A 204 20.49 -25.29 -5.13
C ASP A 204 20.63 -24.13 -4.14
N VAL A 205 20.65 -22.89 -4.64
CA VAL A 205 20.74 -21.67 -3.83
C VAL A 205 19.64 -20.69 -4.19
N LYS A 206 18.90 -20.27 -3.19
CA LYS A 206 17.71 -19.41 -3.30
C LYS A 206 17.96 -18.08 -2.61
N ILE A 207 18.02 -17.00 -3.40
CA ILE A 207 18.24 -15.64 -2.90
C ILE A 207 17.00 -14.80 -3.15
N ALA A 208 16.47 -14.18 -2.11
CA ALA A 208 15.30 -13.32 -2.25
C ALA A 208 15.69 -11.82 -2.12
N THR A 209 15.33 -11.02 -3.12
CA THR A 209 15.63 -9.59 -3.13
C THR A 209 14.35 -8.76 -3.16
N ALA A 210 14.30 -7.65 -2.42
CA ALA A 210 13.12 -6.80 -2.39
C ALA A 210 13.38 -5.44 -1.74
N LEU A 211 12.46 -4.51 -1.99
CA LEU A 211 12.25 -3.29 -1.22
C LEU A 211 11.38 -3.58 0.01
N VAL A 212 11.74 -2.98 1.15
CA VAL A 212 10.94 -3.03 2.37
C VAL A 212 10.22 -1.71 2.54
N GLU A 213 8.89 -1.77 2.43
CA GLU A 213 7.94 -0.66 2.61
C GLU A 213 6.83 -1.07 3.57
N SER A 214 6.11 -0.11 4.14
CA SER A 214 4.88 -0.41 4.89
C SER A 214 3.83 -1.06 3.99
N HIS A 215 3.09 -2.01 4.54
CA HIS A 215 2.06 -2.73 3.78
C HIS A 215 0.79 -2.88 4.62
N PHE A 216 -0.28 -2.24 4.17
CA PHE A 216 -1.55 -2.10 4.88
C PHE A 216 -2.34 -3.40 5.12
N MET A 217 -1.83 -4.55 4.64
CA MET A 217 -2.35 -5.89 4.91
C MET A 217 -1.32 -6.78 5.64
N ALA A 218 -0.08 -6.81 5.15
CA ALA A 218 0.94 -7.76 5.60
C ALA A 218 2.03 -7.13 6.49
N GLY A 219 1.79 -5.94 7.03
CA GLY A 219 2.72 -5.21 7.89
C GLY A 219 3.84 -4.52 7.11
N ALA A 220 4.68 -5.26 6.43
CA ALA A 220 5.74 -4.75 5.57
C ALA A 220 5.92 -5.64 4.34
N SER A 221 6.47 -5.07 3.26
CA SER A 221 6.98 -5.80 2.10
C SER A 221 8.40 -6.35 2.36
N GLY A 222 9.02 -6.93 1.37
CA GLY A 222 10.35 -7.54 1.49
C GLY A 222 10.36 -8.92 2.16
N GLY A 223 11.54 -9.48 2.35
CA GLY A 223 11.75 -10.79 2.96
C GLY A 223 10.87 -11.87 2.35
N ARG A 224 10.05 -12.50 3.18
CA ARG A 224 9.11 -13.56 2.78
C ARG A 224 8.16 -13.16 1.63
N LYS A 225 7.86 -11.87 1.44
CA LYS A 225 6.97 -11.44 0.35
C LYS A 225 7.59 -11.58 -1.04
N ALA A 226 8.91 -11.66 -1.15
CA ALA A 226 9.59 -12.01 -2.39
C ALA A 226 9.37 -13.49 -2.81
N VAL A 227 8.73 -14.29 -1.93
CA VAL A 227 8.33 -15.67 -2.18
C VAL A 227 6.81 -15.81 -2.22
N CYS A 228 6.11 -15.40 -1.17
CA CYS A 228 4.66 -15.39 -1.10
C CYS A 228 4.15 -13.97 -0.80
N PRO A 229 3.35 -13.38 -1.70
CA PRO A 229 2.63 -13.97 -2.84
C PRO A 229 3.38 -13.98 -4.18
N ALA A 230 4.65 -13.56 -4.25
CA ALA A 230 5.34 -13.25 -5.50
C ALA A 230 5.54 -14.46 -6.45
N LEU A 231 5.79 -15.66 -5.91
CA LEU A 231 6.19 -16.87 -6.66
C LEU A 231 5.26 -18.07 -6.48
N VAL A 232 4.09 -17.87 -5.88
CA VAL A 232 3.17 -18.98 -5.59
C VAL A 232 1.98 -19.01 -6.53
N SER A 233 1.25 -20.13 -6.54
CA SER A 233 0.07 -20.31 -7.37
C SER A 233 -1.06 -19.33 -7.02
N ARG A 234 -2.00 -19.14 -7.94
CA ARG A 234 -3.22 -18.35 -7.72
C ARG A 234 -3.95 -18.78 -6.45
N LYS A 235 -4.17 -20.07 -6.22
CA LYS A 235 -4.84 -20.57 -5.01
C LYS A 235 -4.12 -20.18 -3.72
N THR A 236 -2.80 -20.26 -3.71
CA THR A 236 -2.00 -19.81 -2.55
C THR A 236 -2.11 -18.31 -2.33
N ILE A 237 -2.10 -17.51 -3.44
CA ILE A 237 -2.30 -16.05 -3.39
C ILE A 237 -3.70 -15.70 -2.87
N GLU A 238 -4.72 -16.41 -3.32
CA GLU A 238 -6.11 -16.22 -2.88
C GLU A 238 -6.26 -16.46 -1.37
N ARG A 239 -5.61 -17.47 -0.84
CA ARG A 239 -5.60 -17.72 0.60
C ARG A 239 -4.88 -16.62 1.38
N PHE A 240 -3.72 -16.18 0.89
CA PHE A 240 -2.97 -15.06 1.47
C PHE A 240 -3.79 -13.76 1.52
N HIS A 241 -4.64 -13.52 0.51
CA HIS A 241 -5.56 -12.38 0.42
C HIS A 241 -6.99 -12.74 0.82
N SER A 242 -7.19 -13.83 1.57
CA SER A 242 -8.53 -14.24 1.98
C SER A 242 -9.19 -13.21 2.91
N ALA A 243 -10.51 -13.11 2.81
CA ALA A 243 -11.28 -12.21 3.65
C ALA A 243 -11.03 -12.48 5.14
N GLN A 244 -10.85 -13.75 5.53
CA GLN A 244 -10.57 -14.15 6.92
C GLN A 244 -9.24 -13.59 7.42
N PHE A 245 -8.18 -13.63 6.60
CA PHE A 245 -6.88 -13.09 6.99
C PHE A 245 -6.93 -11.57 7.10
N LEU A 246 -7.57 -10.93 6.12
CA LEU A 246 -7.64 -9.47 6.06
C LEU A 246 -8.63 -8.86 7.07
N ASP A 247 -9.58 -9.64 7.60
CA ASP A 247 -10.49 -9.20 8.67
C ASP A 247 -9.79 -9.04 10.01
N SER A 248 -8.66 -9.72 10.21
CA SER A 248 -7.84 -9.57 11.41
C SER A 248 -7.45 -8.11 11.63
N PRO A 249 -7.60 -7.56 12.85
CA PRO A 249 -7.13 -6.23 13.18
C PRO A 249 -5.60 -6.10 13.11
N LEU A 250 -4.88 -7.24 13.16
CA LEU A 250 -3.43 -7.29 13.02
C LEU A 250 -2.98 -7.30 11.56
N ALA A 251 -3.89 -7.53 10.59
CA ALA A 251 -3.61 -7.40 9.17
C ALA A 251 -3.58 -5.92 8.76
N THR A 252 -2.55 -5.21 9.20
CA THR A 252 -2.38 -3.76 9.03
C THR A 252 -0.90 -3.37 8.95
N ASN A 253 -0.65 -2.07 8.69
CA ASN A 253 0.69 -1.52 8.54
C ASN A 253 1.58 -1.79 9.75
N LEU A 254 2.85 -2.12 9.49
CA LEU A 254 3.93 -2.29 10.47
C LEU A 254 3.70 -3.39 11.52
N VAL A 255 2.62 -4.13 11.47
CA VAL A 255 2.36 -5.27 12.35
C VAL A 255 2.85 -6.55 11.68
N LEU A 256 3.83 -7.21 12.26
CA LEU A 256 4.35 -8.51 11.80
C LEU A 256 3.84 -9.63 12.71
N GLU A 257 4.12 -9.54 14.02
CA GLU A 257 3.72 -10.55 15.00
C GLU A 257 2.19 -10.64 15.09
N GLY A 258 1.66 -11.86 14.96
CA GLY A 258 0.22 -12.14 14.95
C GLY A 258 -0.52 -11.70 13.67
N ASN A 259 0.17 -11.10 12.70
CA ASN A 259 -0.44 -10.75 11.42
C ASN A 259 -0.56 -12.00 10.55
N PRO A 260 -1.77 -12.50 10.26
CA PRO A 260 -1.95 -13.77 9.55
C PRO A 260 -1.35 -13.76 8.14
N CYS A 261 -1.36 -12.64 7.43
CA CYS A 261 -0.72 -12.54 6.12
C CYS A 261 0.80 -12.61 6.23
N HIS A 262 1.41 -12.03 7.29
CA HIS A 262 2.84 -12.14 7.53
C HIS A 262 3.24 -13.57 7.86
N GLU A 263 2.55 -14.19 8.82
CA GLU A 263 2.87 -15.53 9.33
C GLU A 263 2.73 -16.58 8.25
N GLU A 264 1.65 -16.53 7.46
CA GLU A 264 1.43 -17.43 6.33
C GLU A 264 2.54 -17.34 5.29
N ALA A 265 2.86 -16.11 4.85
CA ALA A 265 3.93 -15.90 3.88
C ALA A 265 5.30 -16.33 4.42
N LEU A 266 5.54 -16.14 5.72
CA LEU A 266 6.80 -16.53 6.36
C LEU A 266 6.93 -18.06 6.44
N GLU A 267 5.86 -18.77 6.80
CA GLU A 267 5.86 -20.22 6.80
C GLU A 267 6.15 -20.78 5.40
N ILE A 268 5.48 -20.25 4.38
CA ILE A 268 5.70 -20.63 2.98
C ILE A 268 7.17 -20.39 2.58
N ALA A 269 7.72 -19.21 2.85
CA ALA A 269 9.09 -18.87 2.50
C ALA A 269 10.13 -19.76 3.22
N LYS A 270 9.88 -20.10 4.49
CA LYS A 270 10.71 -21.06 5.24
C LYS A 270 10.66 -22.45 4.64
N ARG A 271 9.49 -22.95 4.25
CA ARG A 271 9.33 -24.26 3.60
C ARG A 271 10.01 -24.33 2.23
N CYS A 272 10.06 -23.19 1.51
CA CYS A 272 10.81 -23.09 0.26
C CYS A 272 12.31 -23.17 0.45
N GLY A 273 12.82 -22.93 1.64
CA GLY A 273 14.25 -23.02 1.95
C GLY A 273 15.03 -21.83 1.36
N VAL A 274 14.58 -20.58 1.59
CA VAL A 274 15.34 -19.38 1.21
C VAL A 274 16.67 -19.36 1.96
N ASP A 275 17.78 -19.31 1.22
CA ASP A 275 19.14 -19.35 1.79
C ASP A 275 19.63 -17.98 2.25
N PHE A 276 19.20 -16.92 1.53
CA PHE A 276 19.72 -15.56 1.75
C PHE A 276 18.73 -14.51 1.25
N ILE A 277 18.68 -13.37 1.92
CA ILE A 277 17.93 -12.23 1.41
C ILE A 277 18.82 -10.99 1.22
N VAL A 278 18.43 -10.11 0.29
CA VAL A 278 18.96 -8.77 0.16
C VAL A 278 17.79 -7.80 0.10
N ASN A 279 17.60 -7.04 1.15
CA ASN A 279 16.53 -6.06 1.27
C ASN A 279 17.07 -4.65 1.31
N THR A 280 16.36 -3.73 0.70
CA THR A 280 16.65 -2.29 0.72
C THR A 280 15.53 -1.52 1.37
N VAL A 281 15.87 -0.40 2.01
CA VAL A 281 14.91 0.60 2.50
C VAL A 281 15.23 1.91 1.81
N LEU A 282 14.21 2.56 1.23
CA LEU A 282 14.35 3.83 0.52
C LEU A 282 13.58 4.93 1.26
N ASN A 283 13.99 6.19 1.05
CA ASN A 283 13.17 7.33 1.42
C ASN A 283 12.12 7.65 0.34
N ARG A 284 11.25 8.63 0.59
CA ARG A 284 10.20 9.07 -0.35
C ARG A 284 10.72 9.60 -1.70
N ARG A 285 12.02 9.93 -1.79
CA ARG A 285 12.72 10.35 -3.02
C ARG A 285 13.38 9.18 -3.73
N LEU A 286 13.09 7.95 -3.32
CA LEU A 286 13.67 6.70 -3.84
C LEU A 286 15.20 6.62 -3.66
N GLN A 287 15.75 7.32 -2.69
CA GLN A 287 17.17 7.24 -2.34
C GLN A 287 17.39 6.16 -1.28
N LEU A 288 18.48 5.41 -1.42
CA LEU A 288 18.79 4.29 -0.53
C LEU A 288 19.16 4.79 0.87
N LEU A 289 18.40 4.32 1.86
CA LEU A 289 18.65 4.56 3.28
C LEU A 289 19.54 3.50 3.89
N GLU A 290 19.30 2.21 3.55
CA GLU A 290 20.06 1.10 4.10
C GLU A 290 19.86 -0.18 3.31
N VAL A 291 20.79 -1.13 3.48
CA VAL A 291 20.80 -2.47 2.90
C VAL A 291 20.88 -3.50 4.01
N PHE A 292 20.00 -4.47 3.97
CA PHE A 292 19.93 -5.58 4.93
C PHE A 292 20.04 -6.91 4.18
N ALA A 293 21.16 -7.59 4.38
CA ALA A 293 21.42 -8.88 3.75
C ALA A 293 21.61 -9.96 4.81
N GLY A 294 21.20 -11.20 4.52
CA GLY A 294 21.41 -12.34 5.43
C GLY A 294 20.20 -13.25 5.60
N ASP A 295 19.89 -13.60 6.85
CA ASP A 295 18.78 -14.48 7.21
C ASP A 295 17.42 -13.91 6.86
N LEU A 296 16.52 -14.77 6.40
CA LEU A 296 15.16 -14.42 5.98
C LEU A 296 14.36 -13.65 7.04
N VAL A 297 14.55 -13.98 8.32
CA VAL A 297 13.79 -13.38 9.44
C VAL A 297 14.55 -12.22 10.04
N LEU A 298 15.81 -12.44 10.41
CA LEU A 298 16.59 -11.48 11.18
C LEU A 298 16.97 -10.24 10.36
N ALA A 299 17.39 -10.42 9.10
CA ALA A 299 17.72 -9.28 8.23
C ALA A 299 16.47 -8.52 7.84
N HIS A 300 15.33 -9.20 7.58
CA HIS A 300 14.06 -8.53 7.32
C HIS A 300 13.55 -7.78 8.54
N ALA A 301 13.65 -8.34 9.75
CA ALA A 301 13.24 -7.66 10.97
C ALA A 301 14.02 -6.35 11.19
N LYS A 302 15.34 -6.35 10.93
CA LYS A 302 16.17 -5.14 10.99
C LYS A 302 15.77 -4.09 9.94
N ALA A 303 15.40 -4.53 8.73
CA ALA A 303 14.89 -3.63 7.72
C ALA A 303 13.54 -2.99 8.14
N VAL A 304 12.64 -3.76 8.75
CA VAL A 304 11.37 -3.24 9.27
C VAL A 304 11.57 -2.33 10.47
N GLU A 305 12.57 -2.57 11.31
CA GLU A 305 12.94 -1.67 12.42
C GLU A 305 13.35 -0.29 11.88
N LEU A 306 14.20 -0.23 10.86
CA LEU A 306 14.54 1.04 10.20
C LEU A 306 13.31 1.66 9.52
N LEU A 307 12.56 0.89 8.75
CA LEU A 307 11.34 1.37 8.10
C LEU A 307 10.41 2.04 9.11
N ARG A 308 10.16 1.38 10.26
CA ARG A 308 9.33 1.91 11.34
C ARG A 308 9.83 3.27 11.84
N SER A 309 11.15 3.42 12.01
CA SER A 309 11.73 4.70 12.45
C SER A 309 11.55 5.84 11.44
N VAL A 310 11.35 5.51 10.16
CA VAL A 310 11.12 6.48 9.07
C VAL A 310 9.64 6.84 8.94
N VAL A 311 8.77 5.81 8.85
CA VAL A 311 7.38 6.01 8.44
C VAL A 311 6.38 6.09 9.58
N ALA A 312 6.71 5.59 10.78
CA ALA A 312 5.79 5.61 11.91
C ALA A 312 5.66 7.02 12.50
N VAL A 313 4.44 7.52 12.52
CA VAL A 313 4.11 8.83 13.10
C VAL A 313 3.35 8.61 14.40
N PRO A 314 3.91 9.03 15.55
CA PRO A 314 3.25 8.86 16.85
C PRO A 314 1.92 9.61 16.90
N LEU A 315 0.88 8.92 17.39
CA LEU A 315 -0.47 9.42 17.51
C LEU A 315 -0.98 9.25 18.94
N ASP A 316 -1.33 10.36 19.59
CA ASP A 316 -1.79 10.37 20.98
C ASP A 316 -3.32 10.41 21.09
N GLU A 317 -4.02 10.87 20.06
CA GLU A 317 -5.47 11.05 20.04
C GLU A 317 -6.08 10.87 18.64
N GLU A 318 -7.40 10.72 18.58
CA GLU A 318 -8.15 10.72 17.31
C GLU A 318 -8.67 12.11 16.98
N TYR A 319 -8.92 12.35 15.68
CA TYR A 319 -9.35 13.63 15.13
C TYR A 319 -10.72 13.52 14.48
N ASP A 320 -11.46 14.63 14.48
CA ASP A 320 -12.79 14.73 13.87
C ASP A 320 -12.72 14.75 12.35
N VAL A 321 -11.70 15.41 11.80
CA VAL A 321 -11.47 15.59 10.37
C VAL A 321 -10.02 15.23 10.06
N VAL A 322 -9.82 14.36 9.12
CA VAL A 322 -8.49 13.94 8.63
C VAL A 322 -8.38 14.25 7.15
N LEU A 323 -7.45 15.14 6.82
CA LEU A 323 -7.04 15.40 5.44
C LEU A 323 -5.90 14.46 5.06
N THR A 324 -6.00 13.83 3.89
CA THR A 324 -4.94 12.98 3.32
C THR A 324 -4.97 13.02 1.80
N HIS A 325 -3.99 12.42 1.13
CA HIS A 325 -3.89 12.40 -0.32
C HIS A 325 -3.18 11.14 -0.82
N GLY A 326 -3.41 10.78 -2.08
CA GLY A 326 -2.74 9.66 -2.74
C GLY A 326 -1.32 9.98 -3.22
N GLY A 327 -0.97 11.26 -3.32
CA GLY A 327 0.32 11.70 -3.85
C GLY A 327 0.64 11.05 -5.20
N TYR A 328 1.92 10.71 -5.40
CA TYR A 328 2.39 10.07 -6.62
C TYR A 328 1.81 8.66 -6.85
N VAL A 329 1.63 7.86 -5.78
CA VAL A 329 1.14 6.47 -5.90
C VAL A 329 -0.35 6.35 -6.08
N GLY A 330 -1.12 7.41 -5.84
CA GLY A 330 -2.57 7.45 -6.07
C GLY A 330 -2.95 7.57 -7.53
N ILE A 331 -2.39 6.70 -8.38
CA ILE A 331 -2.59 6.72 -9.83
C ILE A 331 -3.98 6.28 -10.26
N ASN A 332 -4.67 5.51 -9.43
CA ASN A 332 -6.04 5.03 -9.63
C ASN A 332 -6.70 4.76 -8.28
N HIS A 333 -8.01 4.53 -8.30
CA HIS A 333 -8.82 4.26 -7.11
C HIS A 333 -8.32 3.04 -6.30
N TYR A 334 -7.79 2.05 -6.97
CA TYR A 334 -7.22 0.86 -6.32
C TYR A 334 -6.01 1.22 -5.45
N GLN A 335 -5.07 1.99 -5.96
CA GLN A 335 -3.85 2.34 -5.24
C GLN A 335 -4.07 3.37 -4.13
N ILE A 336 -5.06 4.25 -4.27
CA ILE A 336 -5.31 5.31 -3.29
C ILE A 336 -5.94 4.79 -1.98
N ALA A 337 -6.46 3.57 -1.97
CA ALA A 337 -6.96 2.91 -0.75
C ALA A 337 -5.90 2.91 0.37
N LYS A 338 -4.61 2.86 0.03
CA LYS A 338 -3.51 2.95 1.01
C LYS A 338 -3.58 4.22 1.86
N ALA A 339 -3.85 5.37 1.24
CA ALA A 339 -3.96 6.65 1.95
C ALA A 339 -5.22 6.69 2.84
N ALA A 340 -6.33 6.14 2.38
CA ALA A 340 -7.56 6.04 3.16
C ALA A 340 -7.39 5.12 4.39
N VAL A 341 -6.75 3.96 4.22
CA VAL A 341 -6.46 3.03 5.31
C VAL A 341 -5.48 3.63 6.32
N ASN A 342 -4.47 4.39 5.86
CA ASN A 342 -3.54 5.09 6.77
C ASN A 342 -4.24 6.16 7.63
N ALA A 343 -5.40 6.67 7.20
CA ALA A 343 -6.20 7.60 7.99
C ALA A 343 -7.02 6.92 9.11
N LEU A 344 -7.21 5.60 9.07
CA LEU A 344 -8.04 4.87 10.05
C LEU A 344 -7.59 5.04 11.50
N PRO A 345 -6.29 4.95 11.85
CA PRO A 345 -5.87 5.18 13.24
C PRO A 345 -6.08 6.62 13.72
N VAL A 346 -6.17 7.56 12.77
CA VAL A 346 -6.22 9.02 13.03
C VAL A 346 -7.64 9.52 13.22
N VAL A 347 -8.58 9.03 12.40
CA VAL A 347 -9.97 9.49 12.44
C VAL A 347 -10.75 8.79 13.55
N ARG A 348 -11.56 9.53 14.29
CA ARG A 348 -12.49 8.93 15.26
C ARG A 348 -13.66 8.22 14.56
N PRO A 349 -14.33 7.27 15.21
CA PRO A 349 -15.58 6.71 14.69
C PRO A 349 -16.60 7.82 14.35
N GLY A 350 -17.19 7.74 13.14
CA GLY A 350 -18.11 8.77 12.63
C GLY A 350 -17.45 10.11 12.30
N GLY A 351 -16.12 10.18 12.26
CA GLY A 351 -15.36 11.35 11.79
C GLY A 351 -15.42 11.51 10.28
N THR A 352 -14.58 12.39 9.74
CA THR A 352 -14.54 12.68 8.29
C THR A 352 -13.12 12.49 7.77
N ILE A 353 -12.94 11.69 6.73
CA ILE A 353 -11.72 11.61 5.93
C ILE A 353 -11.95 12.39 4.64
N ILE A 354 -11.07 13.35 4.35
CA ILE A 354 -11.07 14.10 3.09
C ILE A 354 -9.83 13.64 2.32
N LEU A 355 -10.05 12.98 1.18
CA LEU A 355 -9.02 12.30 0.41
C LEU A 355 -8.84 12.96 -0.95
N ALA A 356 -7.65 13.52 -1.22
CA ALA A 356 -7.30 14.05 -2.54
C ALA A 356 -6.73 12.95 -3.43
N ALA A 357 -7.33 12.75 -4.62
CA ALA A 357 -7.03 11.69 -5.57
C ALA A 357 -6.75 12.25 -6.97
N CYS A 358 -5.55 12.03 -7.49
CA CYS A 358 -5.14 12.51 -8.82
C CYS A 358 -5.51 11.56 -9.96
N GLU A 359 -5.45 10.26 -9.77
CA GLU A 359 -5.91 9.19 -10.66
C GLU A 359 -5.46 9.36 -12.13
N ARG A 360 -4.15 9.24 -12.35
CA ARG A 360 -3.52 9.50 -13.66
C ARG A 360 -3.50 8.29 -14.61
N ASP A 361 -4.04 7.15 -14.17
CA ASP A 361 -4.08 5.93 -14.97
C ASP A 361 -5.12 6.05 -16.10
N ASP A 362 -4.92 5.35 -17.20
CA ASP A 362 -5.88 5.29 -18.33
C ASP A 362 -7.23 4.72 -17.89
N ASP A 363 -7.22 3.81 -16.91
CA ASP A 363 -8.41 3.33 -16.19
C ASP A 363 -8.35 3.80 -14.73
N PRO A 364 -8.89 4.99 -14.40
CA PRO A 364 -8.73 5.60 -13.09
C PRO A 364 -9.43 4.86 -11.95
N ILE A 365 -10.40 3.99 -12.24
CA ILE A 365 -11.05 3.16 -11.22
C ILE A 365 -10.43 1.77 -11.17
N GLY A 366 -10.24 1.14 -12.32
CA GLY A 366 -9.75 -0.22 -12.45
C GLY A 366 -10.73 -1.16 -13.17
N PRO A 367 -10.36 -2.44 -13.35
CA PRO A 367 -11.05 -3.38 -14.22
C PRO A 367 -12.50 -3.67 -13.79
N LEU A 368 -13.29 -4.20 -14.73
CA LEU A 368 -14.73 -4.47 -14.52
C LEU A 368 -15.00 -5.30 -13.26
N THR A 369 -14.17 -6.30 -12.97
CA THR A 369 -14.29 -7.13 -11.77
C THR A 369 -14.23 -6.28 -10.50
N TYR A 370 -13.24 -5.40 -10.41
CA TYR A 370 -13.06 -4.49 -9.29
C TYR A 370 -14.25 -3.52 -9.16
N ARG A 371 -14.71 -2.94 -10.28
CA ARG A 371 -15.92 -2.07 -10.31
C ARG A 371 -17.16 -2.80 -9.80
N THR A 372 -17.34 -4.08 -10.18
CA THR A 372 -18.46 -4.91 -9.71
C THR A 372 -18.41 -5.11 -8.20
N LEU A 373 -17.22 -5.37 -7.66
CA LEU A 373 -17.02 -5.52 -6.22
C LEU A 373 -17.25 -4.22 -5.45
N LEU A 374 -16.89 -3.06 -6.02
CA LEU A 374 -17.23 -1.75 -5.45
C LEU A 374 -18.73 -1.49 -5.44
N HIS A 375 -19.46 -1.88 -6.51
CA HIS A 375 -20.93 -1.82 -6.52
C HIS A 375 -21.53 -2.71 -5.45
N LEU A 376 -21.00 -3.92 -5.27
CA LEU A 376 -21.46 -4.82 -4.21
C LEU A 376 -21.26 -4.18 -2.83
N LEU A 377 -20.08 -3.61 -2.58
CA LEU A 377 -19.80 -2.88 -1.34
C LEU A 377 -20.78 -1.71 -1.14
N LYS A 378 -21.04 -0.94 -2.18
CA LYS A 378 -21.94 0.22 -2.10
C LYS A 378 -23.39 -0.16 -1.85
N LEU A 379 -23.86 -1.26 -2.44
CA LEU A 379 -25.24 -1.77 -2.26
C LEU A 379 -25.45 -2.45 -0.92
N GLN A 380 -24.47 -3.21 -0.43
CA GLN A 380 -24.58 -4.01 0.79
C GLN A 380 -24.09 -3.27 2.04
N GLY A 381 -23.35 -2.19 1.84
CA GLY A 381 -22.58 -1.53 2.90
C GLY A 381 -21.39 -2.38 3.39
N PRO A 382 -20.53 -1.85 4.28
CA PRO A 382 -19.33 -2.55 4.70
C PRO A 382 -19.60 -3.89 5.38
N ARG A 383 -20.59 -3.97 6.25
CA ARG A 383 -20.94 -5.21 6.96
C ARG A 383 -21.55 -6.26 6.05
N GLY A 384 -22.43 -5.86 5.12
CA GLY A 384 -23.02 -6.75 4.14
C GLY A 384 -21.98 -7.32 3.18
N TYR A 385 -21.07 -6.48 2.72
CA TYR A 385 -19.94 -6.90 1.88
C TYR A 385 -19.06 -7.94 2.60
N MET A 386 -18.66 -7.67 3.84
CA MET A 386 -17.89 -8.62 4.63
C MET A 386 -18.63 -9.93 4.89
N SER A 387 -19.92 -9.87 5.17
CA SER A 387 -20.76 -11.06 5.34
C SER A 387 -20.80 -11.90 4.06
N ALA A 388 -20.82 -11.27 2.89
CA ALA A 388 -20.77 -11.99 1.60
C ALA A 388 -19.40 -12.67 1.41
N LEU A 389 -18.28 -11.96 1.63
CA LEU A 389 -16.94 -12.52 1.48
C LEU A 389 -16.63 -13.66 2.46
N LEU A 390 -17.19 -13.62 3.66
CA LEU A 390 -17.00 -14.65 4.70
C LEU A 390 -17.98 -15.84 4.56
N ASN A 391 -18.93 -15.75 3.65
CA ASN A 391 -19.87 -16.84 3.41
C ASN A 391 -19.15 -18.05 2.80
N PRO A 392 -19.35 -19.29 3.31
CA PRO A 392 -18.72 -20.50 2.76
C PRO A 392 -19.03 -20.76 1.27
N GLY A 393 -20.14 -20.23 0.76
CA GLY A 393 -20.51 -20.31 -0.66
C GLY A 393 -19.86 -19.24 -1.55
N TRP A 394 -19.09 -18.33 -0.98
CA TRP A 394 -18.42 -17.30 -1.76
C TRP A 394 -17.24 -17.89 -2.56
N VAL A 395 -17.22 -17.61 -3.85
CA VAL A 395 -16.07 -17.95 -4.71
C VAL A 395 -15.15 -16.75 -4.74
N PHE A 396 -13.87 -16.98 -4.41
CA PHE A 396 -12.86 -15.93 -4.40
C PHE A 396 -12.83 -15.18 -5.74
N THR A 397 -12.97 -13.88 -5.67
CA THR A 397 -12.95 -13.00 -6.84
C THR A 397 -11.71 -12.13 -6.78
N LYS A 398 -10.95 -12.14 -7.89
CA LYS A 398 -9.72 -11.32 -8.00
C LYS A 398 -10.00 -9.87 -7.59
N ASP A 399 -9.08 -9.28 -6.85
CA ASP A 399 -9.12 -7.91 -6.33
C ASP A 399 -10.17 -7.65 -5.22
N GLN A 400 -10.88 -8.68 -4.71
CA GLN A 400 -11.88 -8.53 -3.63
C GLN A 400 -11.31 -7.93 -2.34
N TRP A 401 -10.00 -8.07 -2.13
CA TRP A 401 -9.31 -7.54 -0.94
C TRP A 401 -9.26 -6.02 -0.90
N GLU A 402 -9.25 -5.34 -2.03
CA GLU A 402 -9.19 -3.88 -2.05
C GLU A 402 -10.52 -3.22 -1.63
N PRO A 403 -11.70 -3.64 -2.15
CA PRO A 403 -12.98 -3.21 -1.58
C PRO A 403 -13.17 -3.61 -0.12
N GLN A 404 -12.53 -4.68 0.36
CA GLN A 404 -12.50 -5.00 1.80
C GLN A 404 -11.74 -3.93 2.61
N MET A 405 -10.66 -3.36 2.06
CA MET A 405 -9.98 -2.22 2.70
C MET A 405 -10.86 -0.98 2.73
N TRP A 406 -11.58 -0.68 1.64
CA TRP A 406 -12.59 0.38 1.63
C TRP A 406 -13.73 0.11 2.60
N ALA A 407 -14.15 -1.14 2.76
CA ALA A 407 -15.16 -1.53 3.75
C ALA A 407 -14.72 -1.18 5.18
N LYS A 408 -13.44 -1.40 5.55
CA LYS A 408 -12.89 -0.96 6.84
C LYS A 408 -12.98 0.55 7.03
N VAL A 409 -12.74 1.32 5.98
CA VAL A 409 -12.86 2.80 6.01
C VAL A 409 -14.32 3.20 6.24
N LEU A 410 -15.24 2.64 5.45
CA LEU A 410 -16.67 2.95 5.56
C LEU A 410 -17.30 2.46 6.87
N ASP A 411 -16.84 1.35 7.44
CA ASP A 411 -17.33 0.88 8.74
C ASP A 411 -16.98 1.88 9.86
N LYS A 412 -15.81 2.55 9.77
CA LYS A 412 -15.39 3.54 10.74
C LYS A 412 -16.05 4.91 10.57
N VAL A 413 -16.13 5.42 9.34
CA VAL A 413 -16.59 6.81 9.11
C VAL A 413 -17.95 6.93 8.41
N GLY A 414 -18.47 5.86 7.84
CA GLY A 414 -19.68 5.84 7.01
C GLY A 414 -19.44 6.42 5.61
N GLU A 415 -20.45 6.26 4.73
CA GLU A 415 -20.41 6.76 3.34
C GLU A 415 -20.26 8.29 3.31
N GLU A 416 -21.00 9.01 4.15
CA GLU A 416 -20.94 10.47 4.24
C GLU A 416 -19.65 10.99 4.93
N GLY A 417 -18.95 10.14 5.68
CA GLY A 417 -17.72 10.47 6.37
C GLY A 417 -16.48 10.35 5.50
N LEU A 418 -16.54 9.68 4.36
CA LEU A 418 -15.47 9.64 3.37
C LEU A 418 -15.77 10.64 2.25
N VAL A 419 -14.99 11.71 2.13
CA VAL A 419 -15.09 12.68 1.03
C VAL A 419 -13.98 12.41 0.03
N TYR A 420 -14.36 11.91 -1.14
CA TYR A 420 -13.43 11.51 -2.20
C TYR A 420 -13.27 12.63 -3.23
N CYS A 421 -12.15 13.37 -3.18
CA CYS A 421 -11.89 14.54 -4.00
C CYS A 421 -11.01 14.17 -5.21
N SER A 422 -11.64 13.74 -6.31
CA SER A 422 -11.01 13.56 -7.61
C SER A 422 -11.57 14.56 -8.63
N ALA A 423 -10.68 15.31 -9.28
CA ALA A 423 -11.04 16.18 -10.40
C ALA A 423 -11.01 15.44 -11.74
N VAL A 424 -10.51 14.21 -11.78
CA VAL A 424 -10.41 13.33 -12.95
C VAL A 424 -11.70 12.53 -13.12
N LEU A 425 -12.16 11.86 -12.06
CA LEU A 425 -13.41 11.10 -12.11
C LEU A 425 -14.60 12.00 -12.39
N SER A 426 -15.39 11.64 -13.39
CA SER A 426 -16.67 12.30 -13.67
C SER A 426 -17.70 12.07 -12.54
N PRO A 427 -18.76 12.90 -12.44
CA PRO A 427 -19.83 12.66 -11.48
C PRO A 427 -20.49 11.26 -11.60
N LYS A 428 -20.50 10.68 -12.82
CA LYS A 428 -21.04 9.32 -13.04
C LYS A 428 -20.11 8.24 -12.46
N GLU A 429 -18.80 8.42 -12.61
CA GLU A 429 -17.80 7.48 -12.07
C GLU A 429 -17.79 7.51 -10.53
N HIS A 430 -18.07 8.66 -9.92
CA HIS A 430 -18.26 8.77 -8.48
C HIS A 430 -19.47 7.95 -7.95
N LEU A 431 -20.40 7.52 -8.79
CA LEU A 431 -21.46 6.60 -8.39
C LEU A 431 -20.93 5.18 -8.12
N ILE A 432 -19.77 4.85 -8.65
CA ILE A 432 -19.14 3.52 -8.52
C ILE A 432 -18.28 3.45 -7.26
N VAL A 433 -17.48 4.49 -7.01
CA VAL A 433 -16.53 4.51 -5.89
C VAL A 433 -17.24 4.81 -4.56
N PRO A 434 -16.72 4.28 -3.43
CA PRO A 434 -17.27 4.57 -2.12
C PRO A 434 -17.00 6.00 -1.68
N GLY A 435 -17.85 6.50 -0.79
CA GLY A 435 -17.77 7.83 -0.23
C GLY A 435 -18.53 8.89 -1.03
N ARG A 436 -18.53 10.09 -0.47
CA ARG A 436 -19.17 11.26 -1.05
C ARG A 436 -18.28 11.89 -2.11
N ALA A 437 -18.88 12.25 -3.24
CA ALA A 437 -18.16 12.86 -4.34
C ALA A 437 -17.65 14.28 -3.99
N GLY A 438 -16.38 14.56 -4.25
CA GLY A 438 -15.82 15.90 -4.14
C GLY A 438 -16.51 16.92 -5.03
N TRP A 439 -17.16 16.48 -6.13
CA TRP A 439 -17.98 17.31 -7.02
C TRP A 439 -19.13 18.03 -6.31
N ASP A 440 -19.63 17.51 -5.19
CA ASP A 440 -20.66 18.14 -4.38
C ASP A 440 -20.17 19.44 -3.71
N TYR A 441 -18.85 19.59 -3.58
CA TYR A 441 -18.19 20.74 -2.96
C TYR A 441 -17.75 21.81 -3.96
N LEU A 442 -17.99 21.60 -5.25
CA LEU A 442 -17.70 22.59 -6.28
C LEU A 442 -18.88 23.57 -6.45
N PRO A 443 -18.60 24.87 -6.69
CA PRO A 443 -19.63 25.83 -7.07
C PRO A 443 -20.24 25.49 -8.43
N ALA A 444 -21.34 26.16 -8.79
CA ALA A 444 -22.02 25.89 -10.07
C ALA A 444 -21.16 26.29 -11.29
N ASP A 445 -20.28 27.26 -11.11
CA ASP A 445 -19.26 27.76 -12.06
C ASP A 445 -17.89 27.12 -11.79
N ALA A 446 -17.87 25.81 -11.63
CA ALA A 446 -16.65 25.08 -11.32
C ALA A 446 -15.50 25.40 -12.29
N PRO A 447 -14.25 25.55 -11.81
CA PRO A 447 -13.09 25.81 -12.66
C PRO A 447 -12.90 24.72 -13.72
N GLU A 448 -12.53 25.13 -14.95
CA GLU A 448 -12.21 24.18 -16.03
C GLU A 448 -10.84 23.50 -15.81
N ASP A 449 -9.88 24.23 -15.29
CA ASP A 449 -8.55 23.71 -14.98
C ASP A 449 -8.60 22.66 -13.85
N GLU A 450 -8.02 21.49 -14.12
CA GLU A 450 -8.04 20.34 -13.22
C GLU A 450 -7.45 20.66 -11.84
N MET A 451 -6.29 21.33 -11.79
CA MET A 451 -5.62 21.63 -10.52
C MET A 451 -6.42 22.62 -9.67
N THR A 452 -6.95 23.66 -10.31
CA THR A 452 -7.81 24.65 -9.65
C THR A 452 -9.10 23.99 -9.17
N ARG A 453 -9.68 23.09 -9.98
CA ARG A 453 -10.87 22.32 -9.61
C ARG A 453 -10.60 21.41 -8.42
N ALA A 454 -9.51 20.63 -8.44
CA ALA A 454 -9.12 19.76 -7.34
C ALA A 454 -8.88 20.54 -6.05
N ARG A 455 -8.14 21.65 -6.12
CA ARG A 455 -7.91 22.55 -5.00
C ARG A 455 -9.22 23.12 -4.43
N THR A 456 -10.12 23.63 -5.29
CA THR A 456 -11.39 24.20 -4.87
C THR A 456 -12.27 23.16 -4.18
N MET A 457 -12.37 21.98 -4.78
CA MET A 457 -13.10 20.84 -4.23
C MET A 457 -12.59 20.48 -2.82
N LEU A 458 -11.28 20.34 -2.67
CA LEU A 458 -10.64 19.97 -1.41
C LEU A 458 -10.80 21.08 -0.36
N GLN A 459 -10.55 22.35 -0.73
CA GLN A 459 -10.70 23.48 0.18
C GLN A 459 -12.14 23.60 0.71
N ASN A 460 -13.13 23.48 -0.17
CA ASN A 460 -14.54 23.58 0.22
C ASN A 460 -14.97 22.39 1.09
N ALA A 461 -14.45 21.19 0.83
CA ALA A 461 -14.68 20.02 1.68
C ALA A 461 -14.14 20.24 3.10
N ILE A 462 -12.93 20.79 3.22
CA ILE A 462 -12.31 21.11 4.52
C ILE A 462 -13.14 22.15 5.25
N VAL A 463 -13.49 23.26 4.57
CA VAL A 463 -14.31 24.33 5.17
C VAL A 463 -15.64 23.78 5.65
N TYR A 464 -16.32 23.01 4.83
CA TYR A 464 -17.61 22.41 5.22
C TYR A 464 -17.46 21.46 6.39
N ALA A 465 -16.46 20.58 6.38
CA ALA A 465 -16.23 19.62 7.48
C ALA A 465 -15.98 20.32 8.83
N VAL A 466 -15.31 21.48 8.81
CA VAL A 466 -14.95 22.23 10.02
C VAL A 466 -16.07 23.18 10.47
N LYS A 467 -16.70 23.88 9.53
CA LYS A 467 -17.65 24.98 9.83
C LYS A 467 -19.13 24.58 9.77
N ASN A 468 -19.45 23.32 9.47
CA ASN A 468 -20.84 22.88 9.36
C ASN A 468 -21.59 23.04 10.70
N PRO A 469 -22.65 23.88 10.74
CA PRO A 469 -23.42 24.16 11.96
C PRO A 469 -24.24 22.96 12.47
N ARG A 470 -24.43 21.92 11.64
CA ARG A 470 -25.09 20.67 12.08
C ARG A 470 -24.23 19.85 13.03
N ARG A 471 -22.93 20.10 13.08
CA ARG A 471 -22.06 19.53 14.12
C ARG A 471 -22.37 20.23 15.45
N ARG A 472 -23.05 19.50 16.35
CA ARG A 472 -23.29 19.95 17.73
C ARG A 472 -22.03 19.63 18.55
N GLY A 473 -21.42 20.62 19.20
CA GLY A 473 -20.31 20.40 20.12
C GLY A 473 -19.12 21.33 19.90
N ALA A 474 -17.96 20.92 20.37
CA ALA A 474 -16.70 21.67 20.28
C ALA A 474 -16.22 21.83 18.83
N VAL A 475 -15.34 22.82 18.60
CA VAL A 475 -14.66 23.01 17.31
C VAL A 475 -13.97 21.71 16.90
N PRO A 476 -14.19 21.22 15.66
CA PRO A 476 -13.60 19.97 15.20
C PRO A 476 -12.07 20.01 15.22
N ARG A 477 -11.43 18.98 15.78
CA ARG A 477 -9.99 18.82 15.69
C ARG A 477 -9.61 18.25 14.33
N VAL A 478 -8.61 18.85 13.70
CA VAL A 478 -8.19 18.52 12.34
C VAL A 478 -6.78 17.96 12.34
N ALA A 479 -6.55 16.88 11.60
CA ALA A 479 -5.22 16.38 11.29
C ALA A 479 -5.00 16.33 9.77
N PHE A 480 -3.76 16.58 9.35
CA PHE A 480 -3.30 16.41 7.98
C PHE A 480 -2.17 15.39 7.94
N ILE A 481 -2.34 14.31 7.18
CA ILE A 481 -1.29 13.31 6.90
C ILE A 481 -0.51 13.82 5.69
N LYS A 482 0.68 14.36 5.93
CA LYS A 482 1.47 15.10 4.92
C LYS A 482 1.99 14.20 3.80
N GLU A 483 2.41 12.98 4.12
CA GLU A 483 2.86 11.99 3.14
C GLU A 483 1.84 10.85 2.99
N GLY A 484 0.56 11.17 2.76
CA GLY A 484 -0.62 10.33 2.72
C GLY A 484 -0.45 8.80 2.63
N PRO A 485 0.11 8.25 1.51
CA PRO A 485 0.23 6.79 1.37
C PRO A 485 1.45 6.17 2.07
N TYR A 486 2.40 6.98 2.55
CA TYR A 486 3.66 6.51 3.14
C TYR A 486 3.72 6.67 4.66
N ALA A 487 3.22 7.79 5.17
CA ALA A 487 3.14 8.01 6.61
C ALA A 487 2.19 7.01 7.25
N VAL A 488 2.65 6.35 8.31
CA VAL A 488 1.87 5.35 9.06
C VAL A 488 1.64 5.87 10.47
N PRO A 489 0.48 6.46 10.76
CA PRO A 489 0.12 6.87 12.11
C PRO A 489 0.01 5.65 13.04
N VAL A 490 0.69 5.69 14.18
CA VAL A 490 0.74 4.59 15.15
C VAL A 490 0.35 5.10 16.52
N ARG A 491 -0.68 4.48 17.13
CA ARG A 491 -1.14 4.81 18.47
C ARG A 491 -0.04 4.60 19.50
N THR A 492 0.20 5.62 20.33
CA THR A 492 1.15 5.48 21.43
C THR A 492 0.59 4.57 22.53
N PRO A 493 1.44 3.88 23.32
CA PRO A 493 0.97 3.07 24.44
C PRO A 493 0.17 3.86 25.50
N ALA A 494 0.41 5.17 25.61
CA ALA A 494 -0.34 6.06 26.49
C ALA A 494 -1.77 6.29 25.95
N ALA A 495 -1.94 6.53 24.64
CA ALA A 495 -3.24 6.69 24.01
C ALA A 495 -4.09 5.42 24.13
N VAL A 496 -3.49 4.24 23.91
CA VAL A 496 -4.19 2.94 24.05
C VAL A 496 -4.68 2.71 25.48
N ARG A 497 -3.90 3.08 26.51
CA ARG A 497 -4.30 2.97 27.92
C ARG A 497 -5.44 3.91 28.28
N HIS A 498 -5.44 5.12 27.76
CA HIS A 498 -6.49 6.10 28.01
C HIS A 498 -7.85 5.66 27.46
N GLU A 499 -7.87 5.09 26.25
CA GLU A 499 -9.10 4.53 25.66
C GLU A 499 -9.64 3.34 26.44
N ALA A 500 -8.78 2.42 26.86
CA ALA A 500 -9.19 1.29 27.68
C ALA A 500 -9.85 1.73 29.00
N GLN A 501 -9.40 2.83 29.58
CA GLN A 501 -10.00 3.42 30.80
C GLN A 501 -11.36 4.08 30.52
N LEU A 502 -11.55 4.71 29.34
CA LEU A 502 -12.83 5.32 28.96
C LEU A 502 -13.92 4.30 28.60
N ILE A 503 -13.54 3.10 28.16
CA ILE A 503 -14.48 2.01 27.82
C ILE A 503 -14.86 1.20 29.07
N SER A 504 -14.03 1.20 30.12
CA SER A 504 -14.23 0.43 31.36
C SER A 504 -14.90 1.24 32.48
N GLY A 505 -15.17 2.51 32.30
CA GLY A 505 -15.91 3.42 33.24
C GLY A 505 -17.25 3.81 32.65
#